data_e03870592948faf3b53233f8e0a4fe26
#
_entry.id   e03870592948faf3b53233f8e0a4fe26
#
_cell.length_a   1.000
_cell.length_b   1.000
_cell.length_c   1.000
_cell.angle_alpha   90.00
_cell.angle_beta   90.00
_cell.angle_gamma   90.00
#
_symmetry.space_group_name_H-M   'P 1'
#
loop_
_entity.id
_entity.type
_entity.pdbx_description
1 polymer ?
#
loop_
_entity_poly.entity_id
_entity_poly.type
_entity_poly.pdbx_seq_one_letter_code
_entity_poly.pdbx_strand_id
1 'polypeptide(L)'
;MNPQYFSQSPEILKGFLGYMETVKGRSAHTVDEYFIDLRTFFRFLKQKRGLVPHDVPEEEIAIDDVDVALLKTVTLNDIYEFMNYTRSERSNSNSTRARKS
;
A
#
# COMPACT_ATOMS: atom_id res chain seq x y z
N MET A 1 -11.86 3.93 11.05
CA MET A 1 -10.58 3.36 10.57
C MET A 1 -9.86 2.66 11.70
N ASN A 2 -9.16 1.57 11.39
CA ASN A 2 -8.43 0.80 12.40
C ASN A 2 -7.30 1.66 13.00
N PRO A 3 -7.24 1.79 14.34
CA PRO A 3 -6.20 2.63 14.97
C PRO A 3 -4.77 2.19 14.64
N GLN A 4 -4.53 0.89 14.46
CA GLN A 4 -3.20 0.40 14.09
C GLN A 4 -2.81 0.88 12.69
N TYR A 5 -3.76 0.92 11.78
CA TYR A 5 -3.53 1.41 10.43
C TYR A 5 -3.24 2.91 10.43
N PHE A 6 -4.00 3.64 11.25
CA PHE A 6 -3.77 5.07 11.38
C PHE A 6 -2.36 5.37 11.88
N SER A 7 -1.90 4.64 12.90
CA SER A 7 -0.57 4.87 13.46
C SER A 7 0.56 4.50 12.50
N GLN A 8 0.32 3.57 11.58
CA GLN A 8 1.30 3.18 10.55
C GLN A 8 1.33 4.14 9.38
N SER A 9 0.34 5.01 9.25
CA SER A 9 0.19 5.88 8.08
C SER A 9 1.11 7.09 8.17
N PRO A 10 1.73 7.49 7.04
CA PRO A 10 2.42 8.78 6.99
C PRO A 10 1.40 9.91 7.06
N GLU A 11 1.86 11.11 7.39
CA GLU A 11 0.98 12.28 7.55
C GLU A 11 0.09 12.52 6.33
N ILE A 12 0.67 12.40 5.14
CA ILE A 12 -0.07 12.62 3.90
C ILE A 12 -1.21 11.61 3.76
N LEU A 13 -0.97 10.37 4.16
CA LEU A 13 -1.99 9.32 4.07
C LEU A 13 -3.05 9.49 5.15
N LYS A 14 -2.66 9.94 6.35
CA LYS A 14 -3.62 10.23 7.42
C LYS A 14 -4.64 11.27 6.95
N GLY A 15 -4.15 12.32 6.28
CA GLY A 15 -5.04 13.35 5.74
C GLY A 15 -6.01 12.81 4.71
N PHE A 16 -5.51 11.99 3.80
CA PHE A 16 -6.35 11.40 2.76
C PHE A 16 -7.40 10.47 3.34
N LEU A 17 -7.00 9.59 4.25
CA LEU A 17 -7.93 8.62 4.84
C LEU A 17 -8.99 9.32 5.70
N GLY A 18 -8.57 10.34 6.46
CA GLY A 18 -9.51 11.14 7.23
C GLY A 18 -10.53 11.85 6.34
N TYR A 19 -10.06 12.39 5.23
CA TYR A 19 -10.94 13.03 4.25
C TYR A 19 -11.97 12.04 3.70
N MET A 20 -11.53 10.84 3.34
CA MET A 20 -12.41 9.82 2.79
C MET A 20 -13.48 9.41 3.79
N GLU A 21 -13.11 9.31 5.07
CA GLU A 21 -14.04 8.89 6.11
C GLU A 21 -15.03 10.01 6.47
N THR A 22 -14.53 11.24 6.67
CA THR A 22 -15.37 12.33 7.17
C THR A 22 -16.08 13.11 6.08
N VAL A 23 -15.38 13.45 4.99
CA VAL A 23 -15.96 14.29 3.93
C VAL A 23 -16.70 13.46 2.90
N LYS A 24 -16.10 12.34 2.47
CA LYS A 24 -16.74 11.47 1.49
C LYS A 24 -17.70 10.47 2.11
N GLY A 25 -17.71 10.34 3.43
CA GLY A 25 -18.64 9.46 4.12
C GLY A 25 -18.44 7.98 3.84
N ARG A 26 -17.21 7.57 3.48
CA ARG A 26 -16.91 6.16 3.27
C ARG A 26 -16.93 5.41 4.58
N SER A 27 -17.36 4.14 4.54
CA SER A 27 -17.38 3.32 5.74
C SER A 27 -15.96 3.04 6.25
N ALA A 28 -15.84 2.73 7.54
CA ALA A 28 -14.55 2.39 8.13
C ALA A 28 -13.90 1.21 7.39
N HIS A 29 -14.71 0.21 7.02
CA HIS A 29 -14.20 -0.95 6.29
C HIS A 29 -13.60 -0.55 4.94
N THR A 30 -14.28 0.31 4.20
CA THR A 30 -13.80 0.79 2.90
C THR A 30 -12.50 1.58 3.06
N VAL A 31 -12.43 2.44 4.07
CA VAL A 31 -11.22 3.23 4.34
C VAL A 31 -10.05 2.32 4.70
N ASP A 32 -10.30 1.27 5.49
CA ASP A 32 -9.26 0.29 5.82
C ASP A 32 -8.75 -0.43 4.57
N GLU A 33 -9.62 -0.75 3.63
CA GLU A 33 -9.22 -1.37 2.37
C GLU A 33 -8.33 -0.43 1.54
N TYR A 34 -8.68 0.86 1.49
CA TYR A 34 -7.83 1.85 0.84
C TYR A 34 -6.45 1.91 1.47
N PHE A 35 -6.40 1.86 2.80
CA PHE A 35 -5.12 1.86 3.51
C PHE A 35 -4.28 0.65 3.12
N ILE A 36 -4.88 -0.53 3.09
CA ILE A 36 -4.15 -1.76 2.76
C ILE A 36 -3.55 -1.67 1.36
N ASP A 37 -4.33 -1.20 0.40
CA ASP A 37 -3.86 -1.06 -0.98
C ASP A 37 -2.72 -0.04 -1.07
N LEU A 38 -2.87 1.10 -0.42
CA LEU A 38 -1.85 2.15 -0.45
C LEU A 38 -0.59 1.73 0.30
N ARG A 39 -0.73 0.99 1.40
CA ARG A 39 0.43 0.46 2.12
C ARG A 39 1.22 -0.48 1.22
N THR A 40 0.54 -1.35 0.51
CA THR A 40 1.18 -2.28 -0.41
C THR A 40 1.92 -1.51 -1.50
N PHE A 41 1.31 -0.47 -2.05
CA PHE A 41 1.94 0.35 -3.08
C PHE A 41 3.19 1.07 -2.54
N PHE A 42 3.10 1.64 -1.34
CA PHE A 42 4.23 2.36 -0.74
C PHE A 42 5.38 1.41 -0.45
N ARG A 43 5.10 0.21 0.02
CA ARG A 43 6.12 -0.82 0.23
C ARG A 43 6.79 -1.21 -1.07
N PHE A 44 6.00 -1.37 -2.13
CA PHE A 44 6.50 -1.65 -3.47
C PHE A 44 7.43 -0.53 -3.95
N LEU A 45 7.03 0.74 -3.78
CA LEU A 45 7.86 1.87 -4.16
C LEU A 45 9.19 1.89 -3.41
N LYS A 46 9.18 1.63 -2.12
CA LYS A 46 10.40 1.61 -1.33
C LYS A 46 11.37 0.54 -1.80
N GLN A 47 10.85 -0.64 -2.11
CA GLN A 47 11.68 -1.72 -2.65
C GLN A 47 12.25 -1.34 -4.02
N LYS A 48 11.41 -0.82 -4.89
CA LYS A 48 11.81 -0.45 -6.24
C LYS A 48 12.89 0.62 -6.24
N ARG A 49 12.80 1.58 -5.33
CA ARG A 49 13.76 2.67 -5.26
C ARG A 49 14.98 2.37 -4.39
N GLY A 50 15.06 1.15 -3.86
CA GLY A 50 16.19 0.76 -3.03
C GLY A 50 16.25 1.46 -1.69
N LEU A 51 15.11 1.88 -1.16
CA LEU A 51 15.05 2.59 0.11
C LEU A 51 15.09 1.63 1.31
N VAL A 52 14.93 0.34 1.06
CA VAL A 52 15.00 -0.70 2.08
C VAL A 52 15.90 -1.84 1.57
N PRO A 53 16.55 -2.59 2.48
CA PRO A 53 17.35 -3.76 2.06
C PRO A 53 16.51 -4.81 1.38
N HIS A 54 17.10 -5.56 0.46
CA HIS A 54 16.40 -6.59 -0.29
C HIS A 54 15.92 -7.75 0.57
N ASP A 55 16.59 -7.99 1.69
CA ASP A 55 16.28 -9.10 2.57
C ASP A 55 15.20 -8.78 3.60
N VAL A 56 14.67 -7.55 3.61
CA VAL A 56 13.60 -7.17 4.53
C VAL A 56 12.28 -7.70 4.00
N PRO A 57 11.52 -8.49 4.80
CA PRO A 57 10.20 -8.94 4.39
C PRO A 57 9.27 -7.77 4.14
N GLU A 58 8.38 -7.93 3.16
CA GLU A 58 7.44 -6.87 2.79
C GLU A 58 6.63 -6.38 3.98
N GLU A 59 6.16 -7.30 4.82
CA GLU A 59 5.33 -6.94 5.98
C GLU A 59 6.08 -6.16 7.05
N GLU A 60 7.41 -6.12 6.99
CA GLU A 60 8.23 -5.36 7.93
C GLU A 60 8.61 -3.97 7.40
N ILE A 61 8.28 -3.67 6.17
CA ILE A 61 8.60 -2.37 5.59
C ILE A 61 7.64 -1.33 6.15
N ALA A 62 8.20 -0.36 6.90
CA ALA A 62 7.41 0.74 7.44
C ALA A 62 7.14 1.77 6.36
N ILE A 63 5.97 2.41 6.42
CA ILE A 63 5.56 3.43 5.44
C ILE A 63 5.32 4.80 6.07
N ASP A 64 5.50 4.92 7.37
CA ASP A 64 5.19 6.15 8.11
C ASP A 64 6.08 7.32 7.73
N ASP A 65 7.19 7.06 7.06
CA ASP A 65 8.12 8.09 6.58
C ASP A 65 7.91 8.45 5.11
N VAL A 66 6.90 7.90 4.45
CA VAL A 66 6.57 8.26 3.07
C VAL A 66 6.07 9.70 3.06
N ASP A 67 6.65 10.53 2.19
CA ASP A 67 6.32 11.95 2.12
C ASP A 67 5.93 12.36 0.70
N VAL A 68 5.58 13.64 0.54
CA VAL A 68 5.20 14.20 -0.74
C VAL A 68 6.35 14.10 -1.74
N ALA A 69 7.59 14.28 -1.27
CA ALA A 69 8.76 14.21 -2.15
C ALA A 69 8.86 12.84 -2.82
N LEU A 70 8.65 11.77 -2.06
CA LEU A 70 8.64 10.42 -2.63
C LEU A 70 7.49 10.25 -3.62
N LEU A 71 6.29 10.72 -3.26
CA LEU A 71 5.12 10.57 -4.11
C LEU A 71 5.24 11.35 -5.41
N LYS A 72 5.96 12.47 -5.40
CA LYS A 72 6.20 13.24 -6.61
C LYS A 72 7.08 12.51 -7.62
N THR A 73 7.79 11.47 -7.19
CA THR A 73 8.61 10.66 -8.09
C THR A 73 7.80 9.58 -8.79
N VAL A 74 6.55 9.37 -8.39
CA VAL A 74 5.71 8.33 -8.96
C VAL A 74 5.34 8.71 -10.38
N THR A 75 5.54 7.77 -11.32
CA THR A 75 5.19 7.93 -12.71
C THR A 75 4.07 6.96 -13.09
N LEU A 76 3.50 7.17 -14.26
CA LEU A 76 2.49 6.24 -14.77
C LEU A 76 3.09 4.83 -14.92
N ASN A 77 4.35 4.76 -15.32
CA ASN A 77 5.03 3.47 -15.44
C ASN A 77 5.13 2.74 -14.10
N ASP A 78 5.39 3.48 -13.01
CA ASP A 78 5.42 2.90 -11.67
C ASP A 78 4.07 2.27 -11.32
N ILE A 79 2.99 2.93 -11.68
CA ILE A 79 1.64 2.44 -11.42
C ILE A 79 1.38 1.16 -12.22
N TYR A 80 1.78 1.13 -13.49
CA TYR A 80 1.63 -0.07 -14.31
C TYR A 80 2.43 -1.24 -13.74
N GLU A 81 3.66 -0.98 -13.30
CA GLU A 81 4.49 -2.01 -12.70
C GLU A 81 3.86 -2.55 -11.42
N PHE A 82 3.29 -1.66 -10.61
CA PHE A 82 2.61 -2.09 -9.39
C PHE A 82 1.38 -2.95 -9.70
N MET A 83 0.61 -2.56 -10.70
CA MET A 83 -0.56 -3.33 -11.11
C MET A 83 -0.16 -4.73 -11.59
N ASN A 84 0.92 -4.83 -12.34
CA ASN A 84 1.45 -6.12 -12.77
C ASN A 84 1.94 -6.94 -11.58
N TYR A 85 2.59 -6.31 -10.63
CA TYR A 85 3.07 -6.97 -9.42
C TYR A 85 1.92 -7.56 -8.62
N THR A 86 0.87 -6.77 -8.35
CA THR A 86 -0.27 -7.26 -7.58
C THR A 86 -1.02 -8.36 -8.32
N ARG A 87 -1.10 -8.26 -9.64
CA ARG A 87 -1.74 -9.28 -10.46
C ARG A 87 -0.99 -10.60 -10.37
N SER A 88 0.35 -10.55 -10.47
CA SER A 88 1.17 -11.75 -10.34
C SER A 88 1.02 -12.40 -8.97
N GLU A 89 1.04 -11.59 -7.91
CA GLU A 89 0.88 -12.08 -6.55
C GLU A 89 -0.48 -12.74 -6.35
N ARG A 90 -1.53 -12.12 -6.86
CA ARG A 90 -2.88 -12.68 -6.76
C ARG A 90 -3.02 -13.97 -7.56
N SER A 91 -2.44 -14.01 -8.75
CA SER A 91 -2.46 -15.21 -9.57
C SER A 91 -1.74 -16.36 -8.88
N ASN A 92 -0.57 -16.09 -8.32
CA ASN A 92 0.19 -17.10 -7.60
C ASN A 92 -0.59 -17.63 -6.39
N SER A 93 -1.20 -16.73 -5.63
CA SER A 93 -2.01 -17.11 -4.48
C SER A 93 -3.20 -17.96 -4.90
N ASN A 94 -3.87 -17.57 -5.97
CA ASN A 94 -5.02 -18.30 -6.48
C ASN A 94 -4.61 -19.68 -6.97
N SER A 95 -3.51 -19.77 -7.69
CA SER A 95 -2.99 -21.05 -8.15
C SER A 95 -2.68 -21.98 -6.99
N THR A 96 -2.07 -21.45 -5.94
CA THR A 96 -1.75 -22.23 -4.75
C THR A 96 -3.02 -22.76 -4.10
N ARG A 97 -4.04 -21.90 -3.97
CA ARG A 97 -5.32 -22.33 -3.38
C ARG A 97 -6.01 -23.37 -4.24
N ALA A 98 -5.97 -23.20 -5.54
CA ALA A 98 -6.59 -24.17 -6.45
C ALA A 98 -5.94 -25.53 -6.33
N ARG A 99 -4.62 -25.57 -6.18
CA ARG A 99 -3.92 -26.83 -6.02
C ARG A 99 -4.26 -27.52 -4.71
N LYS A 100 -4.50 -26.74 -3.68
CA LYS A 100 -4.88 -27.27 -2.37
C LYS A 100 -6.34 -27.74 -2.35
N SER A 101 -7.13 -27.16 -3.19
CA SER A 101 -8.53 -27.51 -3.30
C SER A 101 -8.70 -28.77 -4.11
#